data_c00f4c5451756b503e7d7b7a5f241846
#
_entry.id   c00f4c5451756b503e7d7b7a5f241846
#
_cell.length_a   1.000
_cell.length_b   1.000
_cell.length_c   1.000
_cell.angle_alpha   90.00
_cell.angle_beta   90.00
_cell.angle_gamma   90.00
#
_symmetry.space_group_name_H-M   'P 1'
#
loop_
_entity.id
_entity.type
_entity.pdbx_description
1 polymer ?
#
loop_
_entity_poly.entity_id
_entity_poly.type
_entity_poly.pdbx_seq_one_letter_code
_entity_poly.pdbx_strand_id
1 'polypeptide(L)'
;IEMTRGGTLENQHFGSVAAVNRRGDIRAYAGDPHWLTFTRSTLKALQALPFMEAGGVEHFGFTAKHVALMCASHSGEDQHVQTAQEMLEKAGQTYQVLRCGCHVPYHFEIAGKAPSPRETFDERYNNCSGKHAGFVAYCVQHGHSLDNYEAPEHPLQQAVRRDVARVVGMDANDLKLGVDGCSAPNYAMPLSRLALGYARLASGAADTEFGASFAQLSEAMTRHPDLVSGTGRNDLAFMQAG
;
A
#
# COMPACT_ATOMS: atom_id res chain seq x y z
N ILE A 1 -8.20 5.29 24.27
CA ILE A 1 -8.25 3.93 24.84
C ILE A 1 -7.46 3.95 26.13
N GLU A 2 -8.06 3.42 27.20
CA GLU A 2 -7.45 3.28 28.50
C GLU A 2 -7.11 1.82 28.77
N MET A 3 -5.94 1.56 29.30
CA MET A 3 -5.54 0.25 29.82
C MET A 3 -5.41 0.34 31.32
N THR A 4 -6.02 -0.60 32.03
CA THR A 4 -6.02 -0.61 33.50
C THR A 4 -5.40 -1.88 34.05
N ARG A 5 -4.79 -1.78 35.23
CA ARG A 5 -4.32 -2.91 36.02
C ARG A 5 -4.94 -2.85 37.42
N GLY A 6 -5.69 -3.90 37.78
CA GLY A 6 -6.38 -3.94 39.05
C GLY A 6 -7.34 -2.77 39.28
N GLY A 7 -7.96 -2.26 38.21
CA GLY A 7 -8.87 -1.09 38.26
C GLY A 7 -8.14 0.28 38.25
N THR A 8 -6.83 0.32 38.32
CA THR A 8 -6.04 1.55 38.24
C THR A 8 -5.58 1.80 36.80
N LEU A 9 -5.72 3.05 36.31
CA LEU A 9 -5.25 3.47 35.01
C LEU A 9 -3.73 3.24 34.90
N GLU A 10 -3.31 2.45 33.92
CA GLU A 10 -1.88 2.17 33.67
C GLU A 10 -1.36 2.92 32.44
N ASN A 11 -2.12 2.87 31.32
CA ASN A 11 -1.76 3.57 30.08
C ASN A 11 -2.98 4.19 29.43
N GLN A 12 -2.76 5.31 28.73
CA GLN A 12 -3.74 5.92 27.84
C GLN A 12 -3.16 6.04 26.43
N HIS A 13 -3.97 5.66 25.43
CA HIS A 13 -3.65 5.83 24.02
C HIS A 13 -4.61 6.86 23.42
N PHE A 14 -4.05 7.91 22.84
CA PHE A 14 -4.78 8.95 22.15
C PHE A 14 -4.74 8.69 20.64
N GLY A 15 -5.82 9.03 19.95
CA GLY A 15 -5.89 8.87 18.51
C GLY A 15 -7.00 9.74 17.92
N SER A 16 -6.98 9.86 16.61
CA SER A 16 -8.00 10.57 15.85
C SER A 16 -8.68 9.63 14.87
N VAL A 17 -9.95 9.87 14.62
CA VAL A 17 -10.78 9.16 13.64
C VAL A 17 -11.45 10.19 12.76
N ALA A 18 -11.50 9.95 11.44
CA ALA A 18 -12.24 10.77 10.50
C ALA A 18 -13.07 9.87 9.57
N ALA A 19 -14.35 10.14 9.46
CA ALA A 19 -15.24 9.56 8.47
C ALA A 19 -15.66 10.67 7.50
N VAL A 20 -15.41 10.46 6.21
CA VAL A 20 -15.74 11.43 5.17
C VAL A 20 -16.53 10.76 4.05
N ASN A 21 -17.30 11.54 3.30
CA ASN A 21 -17.90 11.06 2.06
C ASN A 21 -16.94 11.29 0.86
N ARG A 22 -17.31 10.80 -0.32
CA ARG A 22 -16.52 10.94 -1.56
C ARG A 22 -16.29 12.39 -2.03
N ARG A 23 -16.98 13.38 -1.46
CA ARG A 23 -16.78 14.82 -1.71
C ARG A 23 -15.81 15.46 -0.72
N GLY A 24 -15.37 14.70 0.32
CA GLY A 24 -14.50 15.21 1.37
C GLY A 24 -15.25 15.87 2.53
N ASP A 25 -16.59 15.84 2.54
CA ASP A 25 -17.37 16.35 3.69
C ASP A 25 -17.16 15.42 4.89
N ILE A 26 -16.72 15.96 6.02
CA ILE A 26 -16.57 15.22 7.27
C ILE A 26 -17.97 14.88 7.80
N ARG A 27 -18.26 13.61 8.00
CA ARG A 27 -19.53 13.07 8.49
C ARG A 27 -19.51 12.74 9.96
N ALA A 28 -18.36 12.29 10.45
CA ALA A 28 -18.12 12.04 11.86
C ALA A 28 -16.62 12.11 12.13
N TYR A 29 -16.26 12.42 13.36
CA TYR A 29 -14.88 12.37 13.82
C TYR A 29 -14.80 12.20 15.34
N ALA A 30 -13.62 11.76 15.79
CA ALA A 30 -13.18 11.84 17.17
C ALA A 30 -11.72 12.29 17.18
N GLY A 31 -11.32 13.09 18.18
CA GLY A 31 -10.03 13.77 18.17
C GLY A 31 -9.96 14.84 17.07
N ASP A 32 -8.80 14.98 16.43
CA ASP A 32 -8.57 15.97 15.37
C ASP A 32 -8.60 15.28 13.99
N PRO A 33 -9.63 15.51 13.15
CA PRO A 33 -9.70 14.93 11.81
C PRO A 33 -8.68 15.55 10.84
N HIS A 34 -8.07 16.68 11.21
CA HIS A 34 -7.03 17.35 10.43
C HIS A 34 -5.61 17.05 10.93
N TRP A 35 -5.47 16.12 11.89
CA TRP A 35 -4.17 15.69 12.37
C TRP A 35 -3.27 15.27 11.23
N LEU A 36 -2.10 15.92 11.13
CA LEU A 36 -1.10 15.61 10.11
C LEU A 36 -0.42 14.28 10.48
N THR A 37 -0.59 13.27 9.63
CA THR A 37 -0.02 11.94 9.87
C THR A 37 0.61 11.35 8.62
N PHE A 38 1.71 10.62 8.79
CA PHE A 38 2.26 9.79 7.73
C PHE A 38 1.35 8.61 7.45
N THR A 39 1.03 8.41 6.17
CA THR A 39 0.08 7.38 5.71
C THR A 39 0.64 5.97 5.83
N ARG A 40 1.95 5.81 5.76
CA ARG A 40 2.63 4.51 5.78
C ARG A 40 2.03 3.54 4.76
N SER A 41 1.87 2.28 5.13
CA SER A 41 1.35 1.24 4.22
C SER A 41 -0.07 1.45 3.74
N THR A 42 -0.87 2.30 4.40
CA THR A 42 -2.22 2.63 3.93
C THR A 42 -2.22 3.42 2.60
N LEU A 43 -1.08 3.95 2.17
CA LEU A 43 -0.98 4.65 0.89
C LEU A 43 -0.88 3.72 -0.33
N LYS A 44 -0.58 2.44 -0.15
CA LYS A 44 -0.13 1.56 -1.24
C LYS A 44 -1.13 1.41 -2.39
N ALA A 45 -2.43 1.35 -2.10
CA ALA A 45 -3.46 1.33 -3.14
C ALA A 45 -3.40 2.58 -4.03
N LEU A 46 -3.12 3.75 -3.45
CA LEU A 46 -2.99 5.00 -4.21
C LEU A 46 -1.62 5.09 -4.93
N GLN A 47 -0.58 4.46 -4.39
CA GLN A 47 0.73 4.37 -5.05
C GLN A 47 0.71 3.48 -6.30
N ALA A 48 -0.27 2.59 -6.44
CA ALA A 48 -0.45 1.76 -7.63
C ALA A 48 -1.05 2.52 -8.83
N LEU A 49 -1.65 3.69 -8.61
CA LEU A 49 -2.40 4.42 -9.65
C LEU A 49 -1.60 4.72 -10.91
N PRO A 50 -0.35 5.20 -10.87
CA PRO A 50 0.39 5.45 -12.11
C PRO A 50 0.47 4.22 -13.02
N PHE A 51 0.68 3.04 -12.45
CA PHE A 51 0.70 1.78 -13.19
C PHE A 51 -0.68 1.42 -13.76
N MET A 52 -1.74 1.61 -12.97
CA MET A 52 -3.12 1.34 -13.40
C MET A 52 -3.52 2.28 -14.56
N GLU A 53 -3.30 3.59 -14.39
CA GLU A 53 -3.63 4.61 -15.38
C GLU A 53 -2.82 4.46 -16.69
N ALA A 54 -1.62 3.87 -16.60
CA ALA A 54 -0.80 3.56 -17.78
C ALA A 54 -1.23 2.26 -18.52
N GLY A 55 -2.33 1.59 -18.08
CA GLY A 55 -2.75 0.32 -18.65
C GLY A 55 -1.75 -0.83 -18.39
N GLY A 56 -1.00 -0.74 -17.31
CA GLY A 56 0.05 -1.72 -16.98
C GLY A 56 -0.51 -3.12 -16.72
N VAL A 57 -1.75 -3.22 -16.22
CA VAL A 57 -2.42 -4.51 -15.98
C VAL A 57 -2.55 -5.30 -17.28
N GLU A 58 -3.07 -4.69 -18.31
CA GLU A 58 -3.25 -5.29 -19.63
C GLU A 58 -1.90 -5.51 -20.34
N HIS A 59 -0.99 -4.53 -20.23
CA HIS A 59 0.32 -4.57 -20.87
C HIS A 59 1.14 -5.79 -20.44
N PHE A 60 1.17 -6.09 -19.13
CA PHE A 60 1.93 -7.22 -18.58
C PHE A 60 1.08 -8.47 -18.35
N GLY A 61 -0.23 -8.43 -18.62
CA GLY A 61 -1.15 -9.52 -18.31
C GLY A 61 -1.21 -9.80 -16.81
N PHE A 62 -1.25 -8.75 -15.99
CA PHE A 62 -1.44 -8.89 -14.56
C PHE A 62 -2.88 -9.31 -14.25
N THR A 63 -3.04 -10.09 -13.19
CA THR A 63 -4.35 -10.54 -12.69
C THR A 63 -4.74 -9.75 -11.44
N ALA A 64 -5.96 -9.94 -10.96
CA ALA A 64 -6.42 -9.36 -9.70
C ALA A 64 -5.51 -9.71 -8.51
N LYS A 65 -4.87 -10.89 -8.50
CA LYS A 65 -3.88 -11.27 -7.47
C LYS A 65 -2.66 -10.35 -7.47
N HIS A 66 -2.12 -10.06 -8.65
CA HIS A 66 -0.98 -9.17 -8.80
C HIS A 66 -1.33 -7.74 -8.35
N VAL A 67 -2.51 -7.25 -8.73
CA VAL A 67 -3.01 -5.93 -8.31
C VAL A 67 -3.22 -5.87 -6.79
N ALA A 68 -3.80 -6.90 -6.18
CA ALA A 68 -3.94 -6.99 -4.72
C ALA A 68 -2.59 -6.92 -4.02
N LEU A 69 -1.60 -7.67 -4.52
CA LEU A 69 -0.25 -7.67 -3.93
C LEU A 69 0.45 -6.31 -4.09
N MET A 70 0.20 -5.54 -5.15
CA MET A 70 0.72 -4.16 -5.28
C MET A 70 0.22 -3.26 -4.16
N CYS A 71 -0.98 -3.50 -3.64
CA CYS A 71 -1.59 -2.73 -2.55
C CYS A 71 -1.19 -3.26 -1.15
N ALA A 72 -0.46 -4.37 -1.09
CA ALA A 72 -0.25 -5.15 0.12
C ALA A 72 0.78 -4.57 1.09
N SER A 73 0.55 -4.87 2.37
CA SER A 73 1.61 -4.91 3.38
C SER A 73 1.63 -6.34 3.93
N HIS A 74 2.10 -7.26 3.10
CA HIS A 74 1.90 -8.70 3.29
C HIS A 74 2.83 -9.34 4.33
N SER A 75 2.48 -10.53 4.77
CA SER A 75 3.21 -11.26 5.81
C SER A 75 4.43 -12.05 5.30
N GLY A 76 4.70 -12.04 3.99
CA GLY A 76 5.82 -12.77 3.40
C GLY A 76 5.61 -14.30 3.37
N GLU A 77 4.36 -14.77 3.29
CA GLU A 77 4.03 -16.18 3.08
C GLU A 77 4.37 -16.60 1.64
N ASP A 78 4.47 -17.90 1.38
CA ASP A 78 4.85 -18.44 0.07
C ASP A 78 4.00 -17.89 -1.07
N GLN A 79 2.69 -17.72 -0.86
CA GLN A 79 1.80 -17.13 -1.86
C GLN A 79 2.17 -15.69 -2.24
N HIS A 80 2.65 -14.89 -1.29
CA HIS A 80 3.07 -13.51 -1.53
C HIS A 80 4.37 -13.48 -2.33
N VAL A 81 5.33 -14.31 -1.93
CA VAL A 81 6.65 -14.44 -2.58
C VAL A 81 6.49 -14.93 -4.02
N GLN A 82 5.66 -15.96 -4.23
CA GLN A 82 5.36 -16.48 -5.56
C GLN A 82 4.68 -15.44 -6.44
N THR A 83 3.67 -14.73 -5.92
CA THR A 83 2.98 -13.68 -6.68
C THR A 83 3.91 -12.53 -7.04
N ALA A 84 4.80 -12.10 -6.13
CA ALA A 84 5.82 -11.10 -6.44
C ALA A 84 6.81 -11.57 -7.52
N GLN A 85 7.21 -12.84 -7.47
CA GLN A 85 8.05 -13.47 -8.50
C GLN A 85 7.36 -13.46 -9.87
N GLU A 86 6.08 -13.87 -9.94
CA GLU A 86 5.29 -13.87 -11.18
C GLU A 86 5.19 -12.46 -11.79
N MET A 87 5.01 -11.41 -10.95
CA MET A 87 4.98 -10.03 -11.41
C MET A 87 6.29 -9.61 -12.04
N LEU A 88 7.42 -9.94 -11.41
CA LEU A 88 8.76 -9.62 -11.92
C LEU A 88 9.05 -10.36 -13.24
N GLU A 89 8.72 -11.65 -13.33
CA GLU A 89 8.88 -12.46 -14.55
C GLU A 89 8.08 -11.87 -15.71
N LYS A 90 6.84 -11.47 -15.48
CA LYS A 90 6.00 -10.79 -16.47
C LYS A 90 6.59 -9.46 -16.94
N ALA A 91 7.31 -8.77 -16.07
CA ALA A 91 8.07 -7.56 -16.42
C ALA A 91 9.45 -7.85 -17.02
N GLY A 92 9.82 -9.13 -17.23
CA GLY A 92 11.14 -9.53 -17.74
C GLY A 92 12.28 -9.23 -16.79
N GLN A 93 12.01 -9.22 -15.47
CA GLN A 93 12.97 -8.85 -14.44
C GLN A 93 13.15 -9.97 -13.40
N THR A 94 14.18 -9.82 -12.57
CA THR A 94 14.46 -10.71 -11.44
C THR A 94 14.34 -9.93 -10.13
N TYR A 95 14.30 -10.65 -8.99
CA TYR A 95 14.13 -10.00 -7.68
C TYR A 95 15.30 -9.08 -7.29
N GLN A 96 16.49 -9.21 -7.90
CA GLN A 96 17.65 -8.35 -7.62
C GLN A 96 17.42 -6.86 -7.95
N VAL A 97 16.40 -6.55 -8.77
CA VAL A 97 16.04 -5.15 -9.06
C VAL A 97 15.17 -4.52 -7.94
N LEU A 98 14.67 -5.32 -6.99
CA LEU A 98 13.88 -4.80 -5.89
C LEU A 98 14.76 -3.99 -4.93
N ARG A 99 14.28 -2.78 -4.57
CA ARG A 99 15.00 -1.83 -3.68
C ARG A 99 14.34 -1.73 -2.29
N CYS A 100 13.39 -2.61 -1.97
CA CYS A 100 12.69 -2.57 -0.68
C CYS A 100 13.51 -3.10 0.51
N GLY A 101 14.67 -3.71 0.24
CA GLY A 101 15.43 -4.43 1.25
C GLY A 101 14.77 -5.75 1.65
N CYS A 102 15.40 -6.45 2.57
CA CYS A 102 14.93 -7.74 3.08
C CYS A 102 14.76 -7.68 4.60
N HIS A 103 13.81 -8.42 5.13
CA HIS A 103 13.62 -8.66 6.55
C HIS A 103 13.04 -10.05 6.78
N VAL A 104 13.10 -10.54 8.01
CA VAL A 104 12.40 -11.78 8.39
C VAL A 104 10.90 -11.61 8.11
N PRO A 105 10.25 -12.55 7.38
CA PRO A 105 8.84 -12.47 7.07
C PRO A 105 7.95 -12.37 8.32
N TYR A 106 6.95 -11.49 8.29
CA TYR A 106 6.07 -11.25 9.44
C TYR A 106 5.23 -12.46 9.84
N HIS A 107 5.00 -13.42 8.94
CA HIS A 107 4.26 -14.64 9.32
C HIS A 107 4.92 -15.42 10.46
N PHE A 108 6.25 -15.34 10.63
CA PHE A 108 6.94 -15.94 11.77
C PHE A 108 6.54 -15.27 13.09
N GLU A 109 6.57 -13.94 13.13
CA GLU A 109 6.16 -13.16 14.31
C GLU A 109 4.69 -13.40 14.65
N ILE A 110 3.81 -13.37 13.65
CA ILE A 110 2.37 -13.61 13.80
C ILE A 110 2.10 -15.02 14.36
N ALA A 111 2.85 -16.01 13.90
CA ALA A 111 2.75 -17.39 14.40
C ALA A 111 3.44 -17.63 15.75
N GLY A 112 4.12 -16.62 16.32
CA GLY A 112 4.93 -16.75 17.53
C GLY A 112 6.12 -17.71 17.34
N LYS A 113 6.70 -17.75 16.12
CA LYS A 113 7.79 -18.64 15.74
C LYS A 113 9.01 -17.84 15.31
N ALA A 114 10.18 -18.47 15.38
CA ALA A 114 11.40 -17.98 14.74
C ALA A 114 11.68 -18.82 13.49
N PRO A 115 12.29 -18.23 12.44
CA PRO A 115 12.75 -19.01 11.30
C PRO A 115 13.86 -19.98 11.72
N SER A 116 14.02 -21.07 10.95
CA SER A 116 15.16 -21.95 11.10
C SER A 116 16.46 -21.20 10.82
N PRO A 117 17.58 -21.49 11.53
CA PRO A 117 18.87 -20.87 11.24
C PRO A 117 19.41 -21.10 9.81
N ARG A 118 18.82 -22.02 9.05
CA ARG A 118 19.18 -22.32 7.67
C ARG A 118 18.27 -21.64 6.64
N GLU A 119 17.16 -21.02 7.08
CA GLU A 119 16.28 -20.25 6.18
C GLU A 119 16.94 -18.95 5.80
N THR A 120 16.90 -18.64 4.52
CA THR A 120 17.39 -17.39 3.95
C THR A 120 16.24 -16.67 3.24
N PHE A 121 16.23 -15.37 3.34
CA PHE A 121 15.19 -14.52 2.75
C PHE A 121 15.83 -13.51 1.81
N ASP A 122 15.13 -13.16 0.78
CA ASP A 122 15.50 -12.10 -0.17
C ASP A 122 14.41 -11.00 -0.21
N GLU A 123 14.56 -10.05 -1.11
CA GLU A 123 13.68 -8.88 -1.21
C GLU A 123 12.22 -9.21 -1.50
N ARG A 124 11.91 -10.40 -2.05
CA ARG A 124 10.53 -10.87 -2.29
C ARG A 124 9.76 -11.11 -1.00
N TYR A 125 10.46 -11.42 0.09
CA TYR A 125 9.88 -11.62 1.41
C TYR A 125 9.55 -10.32 2.15
N ASN A 126 10.06 -9.18 1.67
CA ASN A 126 9.72 -7.87 2.22
C ASN A 126 8.23 -7.59 2.02
N ASN A 127 7.56 -7.08 3.06
CA ASN A 127 6.13 -6.76 3.06
C ASN A 127 5.71 -5.71 2.02
N CYS A 128 6.66 -5.08 1.33
CA CYS A 128 6.46 -4.12 0.26
C CYS A 128 6.84 -4.66 -1.13
N SER A 129 7.26 -5.93 -1.24
CA SER A 129 7.79 -6.48 -2.50
C SER A 129 6.79 -6.37 -3.66
N GLY A 130 5.50 -6.59 -3.40
CA GLY A 130 4.45 -6.44 -4.40
C GLY A 130 4.32 -5.01 -4.93
N LYS A 131 4.34 -4.01 -4.04
CA LYS A 131 4.38 -2.60 -4.45
C LYS A 131 5.61 -2.32 -5.31
N HIS A 132 6.79 -2.78 -4.89
CA HIS A 132 8.03 -2.58 -5.65
C HIS A 132 8.03 -3.32 -6.98
N ALA A 133 7.45 -4.52 -7.07
CA ALA A 133 7.27 -5.22 -8.34
C ALA A 133 6.36 -4.43 -9.31
N GLY A 134 5.29 -3.79 -8.81
CA GLY A 134 4.48 -2.86 -9.58
C GLY A 134 5.25 -1.62 -10.03
N PHE A 135 6.10 -1.05 -9.19
CA PHE A 135 6.99 0.06 -9.53
C PHE A 135 7.99 -0.32 -10.63
N VAL A 136 8.60 -1.49 -10.52
CA VAL A 136 9.50 -2.06 -11.54
C VAL A 136 8.76 -2.23 -12.87
N ALA A 137 7.58 -2.81 -12.87
CA ALA A 137 6.76 -2.98 -14.08
C ALA A 137 6.44 -1.62 -14.73
N TYR A 138 6.03 -0.60 -13.96
CA TYR A 138 5.84 0.75 -14.47
C TYR A 138 7.09 1.31 -15.13
N CYS A 139 8.25 1.19 -14.47
CA CYS A 139 9.52 1.67 -15.03
C CYS A 139 9.89 0.97 -16.33
N VAL A 140 9.71 -0.35 -16.40
CA VAL A 140 9.96 -1.14 -17.63
C VAL A 140 9.05 -0.67 -18.77
N GLN A 141 7.74 -0.50 -18.50
CA GLN A 141 6.77 -0.03 -19.49
C GLN A 141 7.13 1.34 -20.09
N HIS A 142 7.74 2.22 -19.29
CA HIS A 142 8.07 3.59 -19.70
C HIS A 142 9.55 3.77 -20.06
N GLY A 143 10.38 2.72 -20.02
CA GLY A 143 11.81 2.81 -20.29
C GLY A 143 12.57 3.65 -19.25
N HIS A 144 12.09 3.71 -18.02
CA HIS A 144 12.78 4.40 -16.92
C HIS A 144 13.84 3.51 -16.28
N SER A 145 14.86 4.12 -15.67
CA SER A 145 15.91 3.41 -14.93
C SER A 145 15.33 2.60 -13.76
N LEU A 146 15.92 1.45 -13.48
CA LEU A 146 15.62 0.63 -12.32
C LEU A 146 16.59 0.86 -11.15
N ASP A 147 17.64 1.69 -11.35
CA ASP A 147 18.71 1.81 -10.35
C ASP A 147 18.29 2.59 -9.11
N ASN A 148 17.38 3.54 -9.23
CA ASN A 148 16.97 4.44 -8.17
C ASN A 148 15.48 4.83 -8.25
N TYR A 149 14.63 3.89 -8.65
CA TYR A 149 13.19 4.16 -8.82
C TYR A 149 12.49 4.57 -7.51
N GLU A 150 13.12 4.36 -6.37
CA GLU A 150 12.66 4.80 -5.06
C GLU A 150 13.02 6.26 -4.74
N ALA A 151 13.91 6.90 -5.51
CA ALA A 151 14.29 8.29 -5.27
C ALA A 151 13.12 9.26 -5.53
N PRO A 152 12.89 10.26 -4.68
CA PRO A 152 11.76 11.19 -4.83
C PRO A 152 11.74 11.93 -6.19
N GLU A 153 12.89 12.13 -6.80
CA GLU A 153 13.08 12.82 -8.09
C GLU A 153 12.83 11.92 -9.29
N HIS A 154 12.76 10.60 -9.08
CA HIS A 154 12.54 9.65 -10.16
C HIS A 154 11.16 9.85 -10.82
N PRO A 155 11.03 9.71 -12.16
CA PRO A 155 9.77 9.94 -12.88
C PRO A 155 8.58 9.14 -12.31
N LEU A 156 8.80 7.89 -11.90
CA LEU A 156 7.80 7.09 -11.20
C LEU A 156 7.30 7.79 -9.93
N GLN A 157 8.21 8.23 -9.04
CA GLN A 157 7.81 8.81 -7.75
C GLN A 157 7.15 10.18 -7.93
N GLN A 158 7.52 10.92 -8.97
CA GLN A 158 6.80 12.14 -9.37
C GLN A 158 5.39 11.82 -9.86
N ALA A 159 5.20 10.74 -10.63
CA ALA A 159 3.87 10.27 -11.03
C ALA A 159 3.04 9.86 -9.80
N VAL A 160 3.61 9.07 -8.88
CA VAL A 160 2.96 8.67 -7.62
C VAL A 160 2.53 9.90 -6.81
N ARG A 161 3.43 10.87 -6.60
CA ARG A 161 3.14 12.09 -5.84
C ARG A 161 1.99 12.88 -6.45
N ARG A 162 2.01 13.06 -7.77
CA ARG A 162 0.96 13.77 -8.52
C ARG A 162 -0.39 13.07 -8.35
N ASP A 163 -0.44 11.75 -8.55
CA ASP A 163 -1.70 11.02 -8.53
C ASP A 163 -2.26 10.89 -7.09
N VAL A 164 -1.40 10.68 -6.10
CA VAL A 164 -1.81 10.77 -4.68
C VAL A 164 -2.43 12.14 -4.37
N ALA A 165 -1.76 13.23 -4.76
CA ALA A 165 -2.26 14.59 -4.53
C ALA A 165 -3.65 14.81 -5.16
N ARG A 166 -3.84 14.36 -6.42
CA ARG A 166 -5.13 14.41 -7.13
C ARG A 166 -6.24 13.65 -6.39
N VAL A 167 -5.93 12.45 -5.92
CA VAL A 167 -6.90 11.60 -5.20
C VAL A 167 -7.34 12.24 -3.89
N VAL A 168 -6.39 12.75 -3.11
CA VAL A 168 -6.69 13.34 -1.79
C VAL A 168 -7.11 14.81 -1.86
N GLY A 169 -7.17 15.41 -3.07
CA GLY A 169 -7.59 16.79 -3.31
C GLY A 169 -6.67 17.81 -2.64
N MET A 170 -5.35 17.63 -2.79
CA MET A 170 -4.31 18.54 -2.27
C MET A 170 -3.37 18.97 -3.38
N ASP A 171 -2.67 20.11 -3.19
CA ASP A 171 -1.50 20.40 -4.02
C ASP A 171 -0.38 19.39 -3.70
N ALA A 172 0.33 18.93 -4.74
CA ALA A 172 1.42 17.99 -4.55
C ALA A 172 2.55 18.56 -3.66
N ASN A 173 2.73 19.88 -3.63
CA ASN A 173 3.73 20.55 -2.80
C ASN A 173 3.34 20.59 -1.31
N ASP A 174 2.07 20.43 -0.99
CA ASP A 174 1.58 20.38 0.39
C ASP A 174 1.75 19.00 1.03
N LEU A 175 1.95 17.95 0.23
CA LEU A 175 2.27 16.61 0.72
C LEU A 175 3.65 16.62 1.36
N LYS A 176 3.73 16.34 2.67
CA LYS A 176 5.01 16.30 3.40
C LYS A 176 5.70 14.98 3.14
N LEU A 177 6.85 15.05 2.49
CA LEU A 177 7.66 13.89 2.11
C LEU A 177 8.38 13.30 3.33
N GLY A 178 8.33 11.99 3.45
CA GLY A 178 9.21 11.16 4.28
C GLY A 178 9.65 9.93 3.50
N VAL A 179 10.58 9.17 4.03
CA VAL A 179 11.04 7.91 3.45
C VAL A 179 10.53 6.77 4.30
N ASP A 180 9.91 5.78 3.68
CA ASP A 180 9.40 4.58 4.36
C ASP A 180 10.51 3.55 4.59
N GLY A 181 10.26 2.55 5.45
CA GLY A 181 11.22 1.49 5.74
C GLY A 181 11.63 0.64 4.52
N CYS A 182 10.87 0.70 3.44
CA CYS A 182 11.20 0.07 2.15
C CYS A 182 11.89 1.04 1.16
N SER A 183 12.45 2.14 1.63
CA SER A 183 13.15 3.19 0.89
C SER A 183 12.27 4.06 -0.03
N ALA A 184 11.02 3.69 -0.30
CA ALA A 184 10.13 4.47 -1.15
C ALA A 184 9.58 5.71 -0.43
N PRO A 185 9.26 6.80 -1.16
CA PRO A 185 8.55 7.95 -0.63
C PRO A 185 7.24 7.60 0.04
N ASN A 186 6.98 8.24 1.16
CA ASN A 186 5.71 8.21 1.89
C ASN A 186 5.32 9.64 2.23
N TYR A 187 4.02 9.91 2.31
CA TYR A 187 3.52 11.28 2.46
C TYR A 187 2.72 11.42 3.74
N ALA A 188 2.96 12.53 4.48
CA ALA A 188 2.06 12.96 5.52
C ALA A 188 1.04 13.95 4.97
N MET A 189 -0.19 13.79 5.42
CA MET A 189 -1.33 14.62 5.07
C MET A 189 -2.36 14.64 6.22
N PRO A 190 -3.31 15.57 6.25
CA PRO A 190 -4.42 15.53 7.19
C PRO A 190 -5.18 14.21 7.10
N LEU A 191 -5.54 13.62 8.25
CA LEU A 191 -6.23 12.33 8.32
C LEU A 191 -7.52 12.31 7.46
N SER A 192 -8.27 13.42 7.45
CA SER A 192 -9.47 13.57 6.60
C SER A 192 -9.16 13.47 5.10
N ARG A 193 -7.95 13.83 4.66
CA ARG A 193 -7.54 13.70 3.25
C ARG A 193 -7.22 12.26 2.88
N LEU A 194 -6.56 11.52 3.76
CA LEU A 194 -6.39 10.08 3.59
C LEU A 194 -7.77 9.37 3.55
N ALA A 195 -8.68 9.74 4.45
CA ALA A 195 -10.04 9.22 4.47
C ALA A 195 -10.79 9.53 3.15
N LEU A 196 -10.61 10.73 2.57
CA LEU A 196 -11.15 11.07 1.24
C LEU A 196 -10.60 10.13 0.16
N GLY A 197 -9.29 9.87 0.16
CA GLY A 197 -8.67 8.94 -0.78
C GLY A 197 -9.35 7.57 -0.77
N TYR A 198 -9.63 7.04 0.42
CA TYR A 198 -10.34 5.76 0.56
C TYR A 198 -11.83 5.84 0.24
N ALA A 199 -12.51 6.95 0.56
CA ALA A 199 -13.90 7.14 0.16
C ALA A 199 -14.07 7.18 -1.37
N ARG A 200 -13.10 7.75 -2.08
CA ARG A 200 -13.04 7.74 -3.55
C ARG A 200 -12.70 6.36 -4.10
N LEU A 201 -11.70 5.69 -3.55
CA LEU A 201 -11.34 4.31 -3.92
C LEU A 201 -12.56 3.37 -3.77
N ALA A 202 -13.27 3.45 -2.64
CA ALA A 202 -14.47 2.66 -2.37
C ALA A 202 -15.64 2.98 -3.32
N SER A 203 -15.67 4.15 -3.96
CA SER A 203 -16.69 4.46 -4.96
C SER A 203 -16.46 3.75 -6.30
N GLY A 204 -15.29 3.16 -6.51
CA GLY A 204 -14.96 2.36 -7.67
C GLY A 204 -15.28 3.07 -8.99
N ALA A 205 -16.00 2.40 -9.88
CA ALA A 205 -16.39 2.93 -11.20
C ALA A 205 -17.22 4.24 -11.15
N ALA A 206 -17.77 4.62 -9.99
CA ALA A 206 -18.52 5.88 -9.83
C ALA A 206 -17.61 7.09 -9.54
N ASP A 207 -16.30 6.91 -9.38
CA ASP A 207 -15.35 8.03 -9.34
C ASP A 207 -15.19 8.60 -10.75
N THR A 208 -15.30 9.94 -10.88
CA THR A 208 -15.31 10.59 -12.20
C THR A 208 -13.94 10.74 -12.83
N GLU A 209 -12.88 10.55 -12.08
CA GLU A 209 -11.50 10.74 -12.52
C GLU A 209 -10.74 9.41 -12.66
N PHE A 210 -10.84 8.53 -11.66
CA PHE A 210 -10.09 7.28 -11.57
C PHE A 210 -10.99 6.04 -11.61
N GLY A 211 -12.24 6.16 -12.07
CA GLY A 211 -13.26 5.14 -11.91
C GLY A 211 -12.85 3.74 -12.35
N ALA A 212 -12.22 3.59 -13.52
CA ALA A 212 -11.75 2.29 -14.01
C ALA A 212 -10.66 1.70 -13.11
N SER A 213 -9.65 2.51 -12.75
CA SER A 213 -8.54 2.10 -11.89
C SER A 213 -9.00 1.78 -10.47
N PHE A 214 -9.90 2.60 -9.91
CA PHE A 214 -10.47 2.34 -8.58
C PHE A 214 -11.35 1.10 -8.54
N ALA A 215 -12.11 0.81 -9.60
CA ALA A 215 -12.89 -0.42 -9.69
C ALA A 215 -11.97 -1.65 -9.66
N GLN A 216 -10.91 -1.66 -10.46
CA GLN A 216 -9.94 -2.75 -10.50
C GLN A 216 -9.19 -2.91 -9.16
N LEU A 217 -8.73 -1.80 -8.56
CA LEU A 217 -8.03 -1.82 -7.26
C LEU A 217 -8.94 -2.34 -6.14
N SER A 218 -10.15 -1.80 -6.03
CA SER A 218 -11.12 -2.20 -5.02
C SER A 218 -11.51 -3.67 -5.18
N GLU A 219 -11.84 -4.11 -6.40
CA GLU A 219 -12.16 -5.51 -6.68
C GLU A 219 -10.98 -6.44 -6.35
N ALA A 220 -9.77 -6.10 -6.77
CA ALA A 220 -8.60 -6.92 -6.50
C ALA A 220 -8.35 -7.10 -4.99
N MET A 221 -8.39 -6.01 -4.22
CA MET A 221 -8.17 -6.05 -2.78
C MET A 221 -9.26 -6.84 -2.05
N THR A 222 -10.52 -6.68 -2.42
CA THR A 222 -11.65 -7.37 -1.75
C THR A 222 -11.75 -8.85 -2.15
N ARG A 223 -11.34 -9.22 -3.37
CA ARG A 223 -11.30 -10.62 -3.81
C ARG A 223 -10.11 -11.42 -3.28
N HIS A 224 -9.01 -10.74 -2.98
CA HIS A 224 -7.77 -11.36 -2.53
C HIS A 224 -7.22 -10.68 -1.25
N PRO A 225 -8.03 -10.61 -0.18
CA PRO A 225 -7.61 -9.96 1.06
C PRO A 225 -6.45 -10.68 1.75
N ASP A 226 -6.31 -11.98 1.52
CA ASP A 226 -5.18 -12.82 1.93
C ASP A 226 -3.85 -12.34 1.32
N LEU A 227 -3.86 -11.88 0.06
CA LEU A 227 -2.68 -11.32 -0.61
C LEU A 227 -2.39 -9.89 -0.16
N VAL A 228 -3.39 -9.12 0.26
CA VAL A 228 -3.17 -7.75 0.78
C VAL A 228 -2.51 -7.78 2.15
N SER A 229 -2.80 -8.79 2.95
CA SER A 229 -2.41 -8.89 4.36
C SER A 229 -1.64 -10.16 4.67
N GLY A 230 -2.33 -11.25 4.97
CA GLY A 230 -1.79 -12.55 5.32
C GLY A 230 -2.54 -13.22 6.47
N THR A 231 -2.25 -14.50 6.65
CA THR A 231 -2.90 -15.35 7.65
C THR A 231 -2.71 -14.82 9.06
N GLY A 232 -3.80 -14.78 9.84
CA GLY A 232 -3.77 -14.39 11.26
C GLY A 232 -3.68 -12.88 11.50
N ARG A 233 -3.78 -12.05 10.47
CA ARG A 233 -3.78 -10.59 10.61
C ARG A 233 -5.20 -10.03 10.77
N ASN A 234 -5.31 -8.94 11.54
CA ASN A 234 -6.59 -8.29 11.82
C ASN A 234 -7.24 -7.70 10.55
N ASP A 235 -6.43 -7.08 9.68
CA ASP A 235 -6.89 -6.50 8.43
C ASP A 235 -7.52 -7.56 7.50
N LEU A 236 -6.97 -8.79 7.43
CA LEU A 236 -7.59 -9.89 6.71
C LEU A 236 -9.01 -10.18 7.24
N ALA A 237 -9.17 -10.28 8.58
CA ALA A 237 -10.47 -10.54 9.18
C ALA A 237 -11.49 -9.42 8.89
N PHE A 238 -11.06 -8.15 8.95
CA PHE A 238 -11.92 -7.01 8.59
C PHE A 238 -12.34 -7.02 7.12
N MET A 239 -11.41 -7.29 6.20
CA MET A 239 -11.70 -7.34 4.76
C MET A 239 -12.61 -8.51 4.38
N GLN A 240 -12.59 -9.60 5.14
CA GLN A 240 -13.47 -10.77 4.92
C GLN A 240 -14.87 -10.57 5.51
N ALA A 241 -15.04 -9.66 6.46
CA ALA A 241 -16.33 -9.39 7.12
C ALA A 241 -17.18 -8.34 6.37
N GLY A 242 -16.64 -7.58 5.44
CA GLY A 242 -17.31 -6.57 4.63
C GLY A 242 -17.64 -7.05 3.25
#